data_febb0b9c5841d38f8324f2cee808a8e6
#
_entry.id   febb0b9c5841d38f8324f2cee808a8e6
#
_cell.length_a   1.000
_cell.length_b   1.000
_cell.length_c   1.000
_cell.angle_alpha   90.00
_cell.angle_beta   90.00
_cell.angle_gamma   90.00
#
_symmetry.space_group_name_H-M   'P 1'
#
loop_
_entity.id
_entity.type
_entity.pdbx_description
1 polymer ?
#
loop_
_entity_poly.entity_id
_entity_poly.type
_entity_poly.pdbx_seq_one_letter_code
_entity_poly.pdbx_strand_id
1 'polypeptide(L)'
;MPRRFLALAALLLANLALAAESRPNIVLVIGEDMGPDTGAYGCKDAITPNMDRLAREGALFTRAFTHTGVCAPSRSGMITGQYPLKYGAQNMRSVVVNPPRPFTEKLRASGYHVMWPGKTDFQGVPEKELADDRKPWVSYSKQPLGQLTPKPKEPFFAYVNDTVSHESQVRATDAEHAKNTAALKPSDRRDPAKVELPPFYPDTPAVRREVAHYHELVTAVDYTLGRVLDWLKAHDLEKNTIVILTGDHGRGMPRFKRSPKDTGTRVPLIVRWPGQIAPGTVREDFAGWIDFAPTALTLAGVPVPAEFDGHCFLPAAANPPKYAYSFRDFMDESFDKVRSVRDARFRYVRNQAPGVDEAGKVAYQEVGQTMQELRRFQAEGKLTPLQAAYFDPNRAPEELYDTQSDPWEVRNLAGDPAHAAKLAELRAACDAWLARCGPLADLHADELVKRGVIQPRDEKYELRRQTGSTAGDAAAAKKKNKKAANK
;
A
#
# COMPACT_ATOMS: atom_id res chain seq x y z
N MET A 1 24.43 7.48 -58.53
CA MET A 1 23.47 7.93 -57.48
C MET A 1 22.83 6.83 -56.58
N PRO A 2 22.78 5.52 -56.88
CA PRO A 2 22.12 4.54 -56.01
C PRO A 2 22.86 4.16 -54.72
N ARG A 3 24.19 4.29 -54.68
CA ARG A 3 24.98 3.90 -53.48
C ARG A 3 24.79 4.80 -52.24
N ARG A 4 24.44 6.08 -52.45
CA ARG A 4 24.18 7.00 -51.31
C ARG A 4 22.82 6.76 -50.64
N PHE A 5 21.81 6.29 -51.40
CA PHE A 5 20.51 5.93 -50.84
C PHE A 5 20.55 4.63 -50.02
N LEU A 6 21.38 3.66 -50.41
CA LEU A 6 21.56 2.42 -49.64
C LEU A 6 22.31 2.66 -48.36
N ALA A 7 23.29 3.56 -48.32
CA ALA A 7 24.00 3.93 -47.08
C ALA A 7 23.10 4.70 -46.10
N LEU A 8 22.24 5.59 -46.61
CA LEU A 8 21.27 6.31 -45.75
C LEU A 8 20.19 5.39 -45.19
N ALA A 9 19.68 4.45 -45.97
CA ALA A 9 18.73 3.44 -45.54
C ALA A 9 19.35 2.45 -44.53
N ALA A 10 20.60 2.05 -44.74
CA ALA A 10 21.33 1.22 -43.77
C ALA A 10 21.65 1.97 -42.45
N LEU A 11 21.97 3.27 -42.52
CA LEU A 11 22.11 4.11 -41.30
C LEU A 11 20.77 4.34 -40.60
N LEU A 12 19.68 4.51 -41.32
CA LEU A 12 18.32 4.60 -40.75
C LEU A 12 17.88 3.27 -40.12
N LEU A 13 18.15 2.14 -40.79
CA LEU A 13 17.88 0.81 -40.24
C LEU A 13 18.81 0.45 -39.07
N ALA A 14 20.06 0.86 -39.09
CA ALA A 14 20.98 0.71 -37.97
C ALA A 14 20.56 1.63 -36.78
N ASN A 15 20.12 2.86 -37.04
CA ASN A 15 19.57 3.71 -36.00
C ASN A 15 18.19 3.22 -35.50
N LEU A 16 17.36 2.61 -36.35
CA LEU A 16 16.14 1.93 -35.91
C LEU A 16 16.43 0.61 -35.14
N ALA A 17 17.51 -0.07 -35.44
CA ALA A 17 17.97 -1.25 -34.70
C ALA A 17 18.71 -0.88 -33.39
N LEU A 18 19.40 0.28 -33.33
CA LEU A 18 19.93 0.84 -32.07
C LEU A 18 18.84 1.50 -31.22
N ALA A 19 17.72 1.88 -31.82
CA ALA A 19 16.52 2.40 -31.12
C ALA A 19 15.51 1.32 -30.73
N ALA A 20 15.83 0.05 -30.88
CA ALA A 20 15.31 -0.99 -30.02
C ALA A 20 16.00 -0.80 -28.64
N GLU A 21 15.72 0.34 -27.97
CA GLU A 21 16.10 0.55 -26.58
C GLU A 21 15.73 -0.71 -25.82
N SER A 22 16.71 -1.34 -25.21
CA SER A 22 16.48 -2.54 -24.42
C SER A 22 15.41 -2.20 -23.40
N ARG A 23 14.25 -2.91 -23.48
CA ARG A 23 13.14 -2.69 -22.53
C ARG A 23 13.70 -2.66 -21.11
N PRO A 24 13.33 -1.66 -20.29
CA PRO A 24 13.95 -1.48 -18.98
C PRO A 24 13.61 -2.64 -18.04
N ASN A 25 14.53 -3.00 -17.17
CA ASN A 25 14.20 -3.79 -16.00
C ASN A 25 13.36 -2.94 -15.04
N ILE A 26 12.45 -3.57 -14.30
CA ILE A 26 11.56 -2.91 -13.34
C ILE A 26 11.75 -3.56 -11.98
N VAL A 27 12.11 -2.78 -10.97
CA VAL A 27 12.21 -3.23 -9.58
C VAL A 27 11.20 -2.46 -8.76
N LEU A 28 10.21 -3.16 -8.21
CA LEU A 28 9.20 -2.61 -7.31
C LEU A 28 9.54 -3.00 -5.87
N VAL A 29 9.96 -2.04 -5.06
CA VAL A 29 10.28 -2.19 -3.64
C VAL A 29 9.11 -1.69 -2.80
N ILE A 30 8.60 -2.54 -1.93
CA ILE A 30 7.46 -2.22 -1.07
C ILE A 30 7.84 -2.39 0.39
N GLY A 31 7.68 -1.30 1.17
CA GLY A 31 7.59 -1.35 2.62
C GLY A 31 6.15 -1.69 3.02
N GLU A 32 5.98 -2.78 3.75
CA GLU A 32 4.66 -3.20 4.26
C GLU A 32 4.17 -2.21 5.31
N ASP A 33 2.87 -1.84 5.27
CA ASP A 33 2.25 -0.93 6.24
C ASP A 33 3.05 0.40 6.40
N MET A 34 3.56 0.95 5.30
CA MET A 34 4.44 2.12 5.31
C MET A 34 3.77 3.33 4.65
N GLY A 35 3.45 4.34 5.47
CA GLY A 35 3.04 5.66 5.00
C GLY A 35 4.21 6.46 4.38
N PRO A 36 3.99 7.74 3.97
CA PRO A 36 5.03 8.60 3.43
C PRO A 36 5.99 9.12 4.52
N ASP A 37 6.41 8.23 5.41
CA ASP A 37 7.17 8.52 6.63
C ASP A 37 8.68 8.42 6.39
N THR A 38 9.16 9.15 5.39
CA THR A 38 10.59 9.20 5.03
C THR A 38 11.12 10.63 5.05
N GLY A 39 12.43 10.81 5.15
CA GLY A 39 13.07 12.12 5.13
C GLY A 39 12.72 12.93 3.89
N ALA A 40 12.59 12.28 2.73
CA ALA A 40 12.20 12.90 1.47
C ALA A 40 10.77 13.52 1.51
N TYR A 41 9.88 13.02 2.37
CA TYR A 41 8.56 13.59 2.63
C TYR A 41 8.50 14.49 3.87
N GLY A 42 9.66 14.81 4.47
CA GLY A 42 9.75 15.69 5.64
C GLY A 42 9.58 15.01 7.00
N CYS A 43 9.48 13.69 7.07
CA CYS A 43 9.46 12.95 8.33
C CYS A 43 10.83 13.09 9.04
N LYS A 44 10.81 13.52 10.31
CA LYS A 44 12.02 13.70 11.12
C LYS A 44 12.36 12.48 11.96
N ASP A 45 11.40 11.58 12.15
CA ASP A 45 11.53 10.45 13.04
C ASP A 45 12.11 9.21 12.36
N ALA A 46 11.90 9.00 11.07
CA ALA A 46 12.53 7.93 10.32
C ALA A 46 13.86 8.38 9.70
N ILE A 47 14.90 7.54 9.78
CA ILE A 47 16.18 7.76 9.13
C ILE A 47 16.22 6.95 7.85
N THR A 48 16.12 7.64 6.70
CA THR A 48 15.91 7.00 5.40
C THR A 48 16.87 7.48 4.32
N PRO A 49 18.21 7.38 4.53
CA PRO A 49 19.20 7.96 3.62
C PRO A 49 19.16 7.38 2.20
N ASN A 50 18.77 6.11 2.04
CA ASN A 50 18.67 5.47 0.72
C ASN A 50 17.41 5.90 -0.02
N MET A 51 16.25 6.01 0.67
CA MET A 51 15.02 6.54 0.10
C MET A 51 15.17 8.01 -0.28
N ASP A 52 15.84 8.80 0.56
CA ASP A 52 16.14 10.20 0.31
C ASP A 52 17.09 10.36 -0.87
N ARG A 53 18.08 9.46 -1.01
CA ARG A 53 18.95 9.40 -2.17
C ARG A 53 18.16 9.05 -3.43
N LEU A 54 17.30 8.04 -3.37
CA LEU A 54 16.46 7.64 -4.50
C LEU A 54 15.59 8.81 -5.00
N ALA A 55 15.02 9.61 -4.07
CA ALA A 55 14.26 10.81 -4.40
C ALA A 55 15.12 11.90 -5.05
N ARG A 56 16.33 12.13 -4.56
CA ARG A 56 17.26 13.09 -5.16
C ARG A 56 17.74 12.66 -6.54
N GLU A 57 17.89 11.36 -6.79
CA GLU A 57 18.33 10.80 -8.07
C GLU A 57 17.19 10.57 -9.07
N GLY A 58 15.93 10.76 -8.66
CA GLY A 58 14.74 10.47 -9.45
C GLY A 58 13.61 11.45 -9.22
N ALA A 59 12.39 10.93 -9.14
CA ALA A 59 11.16 11.70 -8.87
C ALA A 59 10.49 11.30 -7.56
N LEU A 60 9.99 12.30 -6.82
CA LEU A 60 9.12 12.18 -5.66
C LEU A 60 7.69 12.54 -6.06
N PHE A 61 6.72 11.66 -5.82
CA PHE A 61 5.30 11.92 -6.04
C PHE A 61 4.64 12.36 -4.74
N THR A 62 4.11 13.56 -4.70
CA THR A 62 3.49 14.12 -3.48
C THR A 62 2.05 13.61 -3.25
N ARG A 63 1.40 13.10 -4.32
CA ARG A 63 0.00 12.64 -4.33
C ARG A 63 -0.11 11.19 -4.82
N ALA A 64 0.54 10.29 -4.06
CA ALA A 64 0.44 8.86 -4.32
C ALA A 64 -0.50 8.18 -3.33
N PHE A 65 -1.45 7.37 -3.85
CA PHE A 65 -2.49 6.76 -3.03
C PHE A 65 -2.74 5.29 -3.40
N THR A 66 -3.08 4.50 -2.38
CA THR A 66 -3.77 3.22 -2.57
C THR A 66 -5.29 3.43 -2.53
N HIS A 67 -6.04 2.50 -3.09
CA HIS A 67 -7.51 2.54 -3.11
C HIS A 67 -8.16 1.97 -1.86
N THR A 68 -7.38 1.43 -0.92
CA THR A 68 -7.86 0.98 0.40
C THR A 68 -6.71 0.89 1.40
N GLY A 69 -6.98 1.18 2.65
CA GLY A 69 -5.98 1.20 3.73
C GLY A 69 -5.64 -0.18 4.30
N VAL A 70 -5.75 -1.28 3.52
CA VAL A 70 -5.46 -2.63 4.02
C VAL A 70 -4.90 -3.54 2.93
N CYS A 71 -4.04 -4.50 3.32
CA CYS A 71 -3.20 -5.29 2.41
C CYS A 71 -3.95 -5.98 1.27
N ALA A 72 -4.87 -6.94 1.57
CA ALA A 72 -5.40 -7.83 0.57
C ALA A 72 -6.22 -7.12 -0.53
N PRO A 73 -7.20 -6.26 -0.23
CA PRO A 73 -7.87 -5.50 -1.28
C PRO A 73 -6.95 -4.53 -2.04
N SER A 74 -5.98 -3.88 -1.35
CA SER A 74 -5.00 -3.02 -2.00
C SER A 74 -4.18 -3.80 -3.04
N ARG A 75 -3.63 -4.94 -2.62
CA ARG A 75 -2.80 -5.82 -3.46
C ARG A 75 -3.59 -6.44 -4.60
N SER A 76 -4.87 -6.79 -4.38
CA SER A 76 -5.76 -7.32 -5.40
C SER A 76 -6.00 -6.30 -6.52
N GLY A 77 -6.21 -5.03 -6.20
CA GLY A 77 -6.34 -3.98 -7.21
C GLY A 77 -5.04 -3.75 -7.98
N MET A 78 -3.89 -3.76 -7.31
CA MET A 78 -2.59 -3.58 -7.94
C MET A 78 -2.29 -4.68 -8.97
N ILE A 79 -2.48 -5.95 -8.58
CA ILE A 79 -2.12 -7.08 -9.45
C ILE A 79 -3.07 -7.25 -10.64
N THR A 80 -4.31 -6.76 -10.53
CA THR A 80 -5.32 -6.86 -11.58
C THR A 80 -5.48 -5.59 -12.42
N GLY A 81 -4.97 -4.43 -11.95
CA GLY A 81 -5.18 -3.13 -12.56
C GLY A 81 -6.63 -2.64 -12.48
N GLN A 82 -7.49 -3.29 -11.67
CA GLN A 82 -8.92 -3.01 -11.55
C GLN A 82 -9.29 -2.74 -10.09
N TYR A 83 -10.27 -1.84 -9.87
CA TYR A 83 -10.79 -1.65 -8.51
C TYR A 83 -11.42 -2.94 -7.97
N PRO A 84 -11.04 -3.40 -6.76
CA PRO A 84 -11.60 -4.59 -6.11
C PRO A 84 -13.13 -4.63 -6.04
N LEU A 85 -13.76 -3.47 -5.97
CA LEU A 85 -15.21 -3.28 -6.01
C LEU A 85 -15.89 -3.87 -7.26
N LYS A 86 -15.16 -3.97 -8.38
CA LYS A 86 -15.70 -4.47 -9.67
C LYS A 86 -15.91 -5.97 -9.68
N TYR A 87 -15.13 -6.72 -8.87
CA TYR A 87 -15.10 -8.17 -8.95
C TYR A 87 -15.22 -8.90 -7.58
N GLY A 88 -15.58 -8.16 -6.52
CA GLY A 88 -15.89 -8.75 -5.21
C GLY A 88 -14.71 -8.85 -4.24
N ALA A 89 -13.55 -8.23 -4.54
CA ALA A 89 -12.38 -8.27 -3.67
C ALA A 89 -12.29 -7.10 -2.66
N GLN A 90 -13.40 -6.43 -2.36
CA GLN A 90 -13.44 -5.28 -1.46
C GLN A 90 -13.30 -5.63 0.03
N ASN A 91 -13.56 -6.88 0.40
CA ASN A 91 -13.54 -7.32 1.78
C ASN A 91 -12.20 -8.00 2.13
N MET A 92 -11.59 -7.61 3.23
CA MET A 92 -10.40 -8.28 3.73
C MET A 92 -10.67 -9.78 3.97
N ARG A 93 -9.76 -10.64 3.56
CA ARG A 93 -9.84 -12.11 3.66
C ARG A 93 -10.91 -12.78 2.77
N SER A 94 -11.51 -12.08 1.82
CA SER A 94 -12.34 -12.72 0.80
C SER A 94 -11.48 -13.57 -0.14
N VAL A 95 -12.09 -14.60 -0.72
CA VAL A 95 -11.52 -15.38 -1.83
C VAL A 95 -12.49 -15.27 -3.00
N VAL A 96 -12.10 -14.54 -4.02
CA VAL A 96 -12.91 -14.36 -5.24
C VAL A 96 -12.89 -15.66 -6.04
N VAL A 97 -14.07 -16.09 -6.52
CA VAL A 97 -14.20 -17.37 -7.25
C VAL A 97 -13.57 -17.28 -8.64
N ASN A 98 -13.83 -16.19 -9.35
CA ASN A 98 -13.28 -15.94 -10.69
C ASN A 98 -12.57 -14.56 -10.71
N PRO A 99 -11.37 -14.44 -10.14
CA PRO A 99 -10.64 -13.19 -10.11
C PRO A 99 -10.11 -12.83 -11.51
N PRO A 100 -9.93 -11.54 -11.83
CA PRO A 100 -9.19 -11.13 -13.01
C PRO A 100 -7.76 -11.71 -13.02
N ARG A 101 -7.18 -11.86 -14.19
CA ARG A 101 -5.82 -12.39 -14.37
C ARG A 101 -4.77 -11.39 -13.90
N PRO A 102 -3.64 -11.84 -13.32
CA PRO A 102 -2.57 -10.94 -12.90
C PRO A 102 -1.89 -10.32 -14.13
N PHE A 103 -1.54 -9.02 -14.05
CA PHE A 103 -0.84 -8.34 -15.13
C PHE A 103 0.52 -8.98 -15.46
N THR A 104 1.13 -9.63 -14.49
CA THR A 104 2.43 -10.32 -14.63
C THR A 104 2.38 -11.45 -15.65
N GLU A 105 1.23 -12.08 -15.87
CA GLU A 105 1.04 -13.06 -16.94
C GLU A 105 1.33 -12.46 -18.32
N LYS A 106 0.84 -11.23 -18.56
CA LYS A 106 1.09 -10.51 -19.83
C LYS A 106 2.56 -10.08 -19.94
N LEU A 107 3.20 -9.68 -18.83
CA LEU A 107 4.64 -9.40 -18.82
C LEU A 107 5.45 -10.64 -19.19
N ARG A 108 5.17 -11.79 -18.61
CA ARG A 108 5.83 -13.06 -18.91
C ARG A 108 5.64 -13.43 -20.38
N ALA A 109 4.42 -13.33 -20.88
CA ALA A 109 4.11 -13.58 -22.30
C ALA A 109 4.88 -12.65 -23.26
N SER A 110 5.24 -11.43 -22.82
CA SER A 110 6.06 -10.49 -23.59
C SER A 110 7.57 -10.75 -23.50
N GLY A 111 8.00 -11.73 -22.70
CA GLY A 111 9.39 -12.12 -22.54
C GLY A 111 10.11 -11.50 -21.33
N TYR A 112 9.39 -10.81 -20.43
CA TYR A 112 9.95 -10.43 -19.13
C TYR A 112 10.11 -11.65 -18.23
N HIS A 113 11.24 -11.74 -17.54
CA HIS A 113 11.43 -12.67 -16.44
C HIS A 113 10.84 -12.06 -15.16
N VAL A 114 9.78 -12.65 -14.62
CA VAL A 114 9.08 -12.12 -13.45
C VAL A 114 9.53 -12.84 -12.18
N MET A 115 10.06 -12.08 -11.22
CA MET A 115 10.48 -12.55 -9.91
C MET A 115 9.56 -11.99 -8.83
N TRP A 116 8.83 -12.89 -8.12
CA TRP A 116 7.88 -12.52 -7.07
C TRP A 116 8.01 -13.41 -5.84
N PRO A 117 9.04 -13.22 -5.01
CA PRO A 117 9.29 -14.06 -3.84
C PRO A 117 8.46 -13.72 -2.60
N GLY A 118 7.78 -12.58 -2.62
CA GLY A 118 7.16 -12.01 -1.44
C GLY A 118 5.67 -12.30 -1.28
N LYS A 119 5.09 -11.56 -0.38
CA LYS A 119 3.67 -11.57 -0.02
C LYS A 119 2.78 -11.33 -1.24
N THR A 120 1.68 -12.05 -1.32
CA THR A 120 0.67 -11.94 -2.38
C THR A 120 -0.63 -11.31 -1.86
N ASP A 121 -1.37 -11.99 -1.02
CA ASP A 121 -2.68 -11.54 -0.51
C ASP A 121 -3.69 -11.19 -1.62
N PHE A 122 -3.64 -11.84 -2.77
CA PHE A 122 -4.41 -11.47 -3.99
C PHE A 122 -5.85 -12.02 -4.05
N GLN A 123 -6.41 -12.43 -2.93
CA GLN A 123 -7.84 -12.77 -2.78
C GLN A 123 -8.40 -13.69 -3.89
N GLY A 124 -7.68 -14.75 -4.24
CA GLY A 124 -8.11 -15.75 -5.21
C GLY A 124 -7.33 -15.78 -6.52
N VAL A 125 -6.52 -14.78 -6.84
CA VAL A 125 -5.64 -14.82 -8.02
C VAL A 125 -4.65 -15.97 -7.91
N PRO A 126 -4.55 -16.88 -8.90
CA PRO A 126 -3.69 -18.06 -8.84
C PRO A 126 -2.20 -17.68 -8.76
N GLU A 127 -1.53 -18.11 -7.69
CA GLU A 127 -0.12 -17.77 -7.46
C GLU A 127 0.86 -18.45 -8.43
N LYS A 128 0.53 -19.63 -8.95
CA LYS A 128 1.36 -20.35 -9.92
C LYS A 128 1.54 -19.60 -11.25
N GLU A 129 0.63 -18.69 -11.55
CA GLU A 129 0.63 -17.90 -12.79
C GLU A 129 1.32 -16.54 -12.62
N LEU A 130 1.71 -16.21 -11.41
CA LEU A 130 2.22 -14.92 -11.00
C LEU A 130 3.63 -14.64 -11.50
N ALA A 131 4.54 -15.63 -11.44
CA ALA A 131 5.97 -15.41 -11.61
C ALA A 131 6.70 -16.64 -12.17
N ASP A 132 7.87 -16.39 -12.78
CA ASP A 132 8.81 -17.42 -13.20
C ASP A 132 9.66 -17.91 -12.03
N ASP A 133 9.99 -17.01 -11.12
CA ASP A 133 10.77 -17.32 -9.92
C ASP A 133 10.11 -16.75 -8.66
N ARG A 134 9.96 -17.60 -7.66
CA ARG A 134 9.41 -17.31 -6.33
C ARG A 134 10.48 -17.30 -5.23
N LYS A 135 11.74 -17.51 -5.57
CA LYS A 135 12.84 -17.48 -4.60
C LYS A 135 13.28 -16.05 -4.32
N PRO A 136 13.61 -15.71 -3.06
CA PRO A 136 14.17 -14.42 -2.72
C PRO A 136 15.46 -14.16 -3.48
N TRP A 137 15.54 -13.08 -4.23
CA TRP A 137 16.74 -12.64 -4.93
C TRP A 137 17.52 -11.57 -4.16
N VAL A 138 16.85 -10.92 -3.20
CA VAL A 138 17.44 -10.02 -2.20
C VAL A 138 17.06 -10.57 -0.84
N SER A 139 18.05 -10.83 0.03
CA SER A 139 17.78 -11.30 1.39
C SER A 139 17.46 -10.12 2.31
N TYR A 140 16.33 -10.21 2.99
CA TYR A 140 15.79 -9.16 3.84
C TYR A 140 16.56 -8.89 5.14
N SER A 141 17.42 -9.75 5.62
CA SER A 141 17.91 -9.51 6.96
C SER A 141 19.36 -9.88 7.29
N LYS A 142 20.03 -10.76 6.58
CA LYS A 142 21.26 -11.32 7.16
C LYS A 142 22.37 -11.77 6.20
N GLN A 143 22.18 -11.71 4.89
CA GLN A 143 23.23 -12.20 3.98
C GLN A 143 24.07 -11.07 3.41
N PRO A 144 25.40 -11.22 3.33
CA PRO A 144 26.26 -10.31 2.59
C PRO A 144 25.83 -10.23 1.13
N LEU A 145 25.99 -9.05 0.52
CA LEU A 145 25.65 -8.76 -0.89
C LEU A 145 26.15 -9.81 -1.90
N GLY A 146 27.28 -10.44 -1.64
CA GLY A 146 27.88 -11.45 -2.51
C GLY A 146 27.17 -12.82 -2.56
N GLN A 147 26.09 -13.03 -1.80
CA GLN A 147 25.30 -14.26 -1.78
C GLN A 147 23.91 -14.09 -2.45
N LEU A 148 23.67 -12.95 -3.09
CA LEU A 148 22.47 -12.73 -3.87
C LEU A 148 22.50 -13.61 -5.13
N THR A 149 21.29 -14.02 -5.57
CA THR A 149 21.10 -14.86 -6.75
C THR A 149 21.88 -14.37 -7.98
N PRO A 150 22.22 -15.28 -8.90
CA PRO A 150 22.84 -14.87 -10.16
C PRO A 150 21.98 -13.84 -10.88
N LYS A 151 22.65 -12.98 -11.67
CA LYS A 151 21.97 -11.96 -12.50
C LYS A 151 20.79 -12.58 -13.25
N PRO A 152 19.56 -12.03 -13.11
CA PRO A 152 18.40 -12.56 -13.82
C PRO A 152 18.50 -12.31 -15.32
N LYS A 153 17.72 -13.07 -16.08
CA LYS A 153 17.55 -12.80 -17.51
C LYS A 153 16.85 -11.45 -17.71
N GLU A 154 17.44 -10.60 -18.53
CA GLU A 154 16.84 -9.30 -18.90
C GLU A 154 15.93 -9.43 -20.13
N PRO A 155 14.86 -8.63 -20.26
CA PRO A 155 14.35 -7.73 -19.22
C PRO A 155 13.66 -8.49 -18.09
N PHE A 156 13.68 -7.94 -16.88
CA PHE A 156 13.00 -8.54 -15.74
C PHE A 156 12.09 -7.56 -15.01
N PHE A 157 11.07 -8.11 -14.36
CA PHE A 157 10.26 -7.45 -13.35
C PHE A 157 10.53 -8.12 -12.00
N ALA A 158 11.02 -7.36 -11.03
CA ALA A 158 11.35 -7.87 -9.71
C ALA A 158 10.53 -7.19 -8.63
N TYR A 159 9.82 -8.01 -7.85
CA TYR A 159 9.07 -7.58 -6.69
C TYR A 159 9.89 -7.83 -5.42
N VAL A 160 10.10 -6.78 -4.63
CA VAL A 160 10.79 -6.83 -3.33
C VAL A 160 9.82 -6.31 -2.29
N ASN A 161 9.28 -7.19 -1.46
CA ASN A 161 8.39 -6.79 -0.38
C ASN A 161 9.06 -7.02 0.97
N ASP A 162 9.36 -5.95 1.68
CA ASP A 162 9.88 -6.04 3.04
C ASP A 162 8.72 -5.97 4.04
N THR A 163 8.53 -7.06 4.78
CA THR A 163 7.48 -7.18 5.77
C THR A 163 7.92 -6.75 7.17
N VAL A 164 9.13 -6.20 7.31
CA VAL A 164 9.69 -5.80 8.60
C VAL A 164 8.87 -4.69 9.28
N SER A 165 8.21 -3.83 8.51
CA SER A 165 7.37 -2.72 9.00
C SER A 165 5.89 -3.09 9.17
N HIS A 166 5.49 -4.34 8.90
CA HIS A 166 4.11 -4.80 9.06
C HIS A 166 3.60 -4.62 10.50
N GLU A 167 2.31 -4.37 10.68
CA GLU A 167 1.61 -4.17 11.96
C GLU A 167 2.02 -5.18 13.07
N SER A 168 2.26 -6.44 12.70
CA SER A 168 2.73 -7.44 13.66
C SER A 168 4.12 -7.17 14.22
N GLN A 169 4.95 -6.45 13.49
CA GLN A 169 6.31 -6.10 13.91
C GLN A 169 6.32 -4.79 14.70
N VAL A 170 5.43 -3.85 14.37
CA VAL A 170 5.25 -2.59 15.12
C VAL A 170 4.90 -2.88 16.58
N ARG A 171 4.00 -3.82 16.81
CA ARG A 171 3.55 -4.24 18.15
C ARG A 171 4.38 -5.37 18.79
N ALA A 172 5.52 -5.70 18.21
CA ALA A 172 6.41 -6.72 18.74
C ALA A 172 6.95 -6.31 20.13
N THR A 173 7.31 -7.31 20.94
CA THR A 173 8.02 -7.08 22.20
C THR A 173 9.38 -6.41 21.94
N ASP A 174 9.94 -5.72 22.93
CA ASP A 174 11.25 -5.07 22.79
C ASP A 174 12.34 -6.07 22.34
N ALA A 175 12.29 -7.32 22.80
CA ALA A 175 13.23 -8.37 22.40
C ALA A 175 13.05 -8.80 20.93
N GLU A 176 11.82 -8.92 20.47
CA GLU A 176 11.52 -9.22 19.06
C GLU A 176 11.87 -8.04 18.17
N HIS A 177 11.54 -6.81 18.59
CA HIS A 177 11.90 -5.58 17.89
C HIS A 177 13.42 -5.45 17.74
N ALA A 178 14.19 -5.66 18.81
CA ALA A 178 15.65 -5.66 18.78
C ALA A 178 16.22 -6.69 17.78
N LYS A 179 15.59 -7.86 17.67
CA LYS A 179 15.95 -8.88 16.69
C LYS A 179 15.65 -8.45 15.26
N ASN A 180 14.46 -7.87 15.03
CA ASN A 180 14.01 -7.43 13.70
C ASN A 180 14.85 -6.25 13.18
N THR A 181 15.32 -5.41 14.10
CA THR A 181 16.12 -4.21 13.81
C THR A 181 17.60 -4.38 14.15
N ALA A 182 18.10 -5.62 14.28
CA ALA A 182 19.47 -5.89 14.68
C ALA A 182 20.56 -5.30 13.74
N ALA A 183 20.21 -5.03 12.49
CA ALA A 183 21.08 -4.42 11.51
C ALA A 183 21.20 -2.88 11.66
N LEU A 184 20.31 -2.23 12.40
CA LEU A 184 20.34 -0.77 12.58
C LEU A 184 21.54 -0.36 13.44
N LYS A 185 22.20 0.73 13.00
CA LYS A 185 23.26 1.37 13.77
C LYS A 185 22.69 2.02 15.03
N PRO A 186 23.47 2.20 16.09
CA PRO A 186 23.04 2.94 17.29
C PRO A 186 22.51 4.35 16.98
N SER A 187 23.12 5.06 16.00
CA SER A 187 22.66 6.38 15.53
C SER A 187 21.27 6.38 14.93
N ASP A 188 20.80 5.23 14.45
CA ASP A 188 19.54 5.10 13.71
C ASP A 188 18.39 4.65 14.62
N ARG A 189 18.67 4.51 15.93
CA ARG A 189 17.67 4.25 16.97
C ARG A 189 16.89 5.50 17.34
N ARG A 190 15.62 5.32 17.65
CA ARG A 190 14.72 6.42 18.05
C ARG A 190 14.54 6.48 19.57
N ASP A 191 14.66 7.68 20.10
CA ASP A 191 14.30 7.98 21.49
C ASP A 191 12.77 8.14 21.56
N PRO A 192 12.04 7.25 22.26
CA PRO A 192 10.58 7.36 22.37
C PRO A 192 10.09 8.68 22.95
N ALA A 193 10.90 9.34 23.79
CA ALA A 193 10.54 10.63 24.38
C ALA A 193 10.50 11.77 23.34
N LYS A 194 11.14 11.60 22.17
CA LYS A 194 11.31 12.65 21.17
C LYS A 194 10.45 12.47 19.92
N VAL A 195 9.80 11.30 19.75
CA VAL A 195 8.97 11.05 18.56
C VAL A 195 7.74 11.96 18.57
N GLU A 196 7.35 12.42 17.38
CA GLU A 196 6.13 13.18 17.17
C GLU A 196 4.91 12.25 17.19
N LEU A 197 3.93 12.57 18.04
CA LEU A 197 2.69 11.81 18.10
C LEU A 197 1.61 12.46 17.26
N PRO A 198 0.81 11.66 16.50
CA PRO A 198 -0.43 12.15 15.92
C PRO A 198 -1.38 12.73 16.99
N PRO A 199 -2.13 13.80 16.69
CA PRO A 199 -2.94 14.50 17.69
C PRO A 199 -4.07 13.67 18.30
N PHE A 200 -4.41 12.56 17.67
CA PHE A 200 -5.44 11.62 18.11
C PHE A 200 -4.89 10.45 18.95
N TYR A 201 -3.61 10.45 19.30
CA TYR A 201 -3.05 9.44 20.20
C TYR A 201 -2.90 9.97 21.61
N PRO A 202 -3.14 9.14 22.64
CA PRO A 202 -2.80 9.50 24.01
C PRO A 202 -1.27 9.52 24.16
N ASP A 203 -0.78 10.56 24.83
CA ASP A 203 0.65 10.68 25.11
C ASP A 203 1.02 9.81 26.33
N THR A 204 1.43 8.58 26.07
CA THR A 204 1.89 7.63 27.08
C THR A 204 3.21 6.99 26.67
N PRO A 205 4.02 6.50 27.63
CA PRO A 205 5.27 5.81 27.30
C PRO A 205 5.08 4.61 26.35
N ALA A 206 3.95 3.90 26.46
CA ALA A 206 3.64 2.75 25.59
C ALA A 206 3.38 3.20 24.14
N VAL A 207 2.58 4.24 23.93
CA VAL A 207 2.29 4.80 22.61
C VAL A 207 3.55 5.37 21.98
N ARG A 208 4.34 6.16 22.72
CA ARG A 208 5.60 6.72 22.23
C ARG A 208 6.58 5.64 21.80
N ARG A 209 6.69 4.55 22.57
CA ARG A 209 7.53 3.41 22.22
C ARG A 209 7.06 2.72 20.93
N GLU A 210 5.77 2.46 20.78
CA GLU A 210 5.23 1.83 19.58
C GLU A 210 5.46 2.70 18.32
N VAL A 211 5.31 4.03 18.44
CA VAL A 211 5.61 4.98 17.35
C VAL A 211 7.11 5.00 17.04
N ALA A 212 7.99 4.97 18.04
CA ALA A 212 9.44 4.89 17.85
C ALA A 212 9.83 3.57 17.13
N HIS A 213 9.25 2.44 17.55
CA HIS A 213 9.43 1.14 16.88
C HIS A 213 9.04 1.22 15.41
N TYR A 214 7.89 1.81 15.09
CA TYR A 214 7.46 1.97 13.70
C TYR A 214 8.52 2.72 12.86
N HIS A 215 9.04 3.85 13.33
CA HIS A 215 10.05 4.62 12.60
C HIS A 215 11.38 3.86 12.44
N GLU A 216 11.79 3.07 13.44
CA GLU A 216 12.96 2.19 13.30
C GLU A 216 12.73 1.09 12.26
N LEU A 217 11.51 0.55 12.15
CA LEU A 217 11.17 -0.44 11.13
C LEU A 217 11.14 0.17 9.73
N VAL A 218 10.69 1.42 9.57
CA VAL A 218 10.83 2.17 8.30
C VAL A 218 12.31 2.33 7.92
N THR A 219 13.19 2.61 8.89
CA THR A 219 14.65 2.65 8.66
C THR A 219 15.20 1.27 8.24
N ALA A 220 14.64 0.17 8.76
CA ALA A 220 15.03 -1.17 8.30
C ALA A 220 14.62 -1.45 6.85
N VAL A 221 13.46 -0.94 6.40
CA VAL A 221 13.05 -0.96 4.98
C VAL A 221 14.01 -0.13 4.12
N ASP A 222 14.47 1.02 4.61
CA ASP A 222 15.48 1.83 3.92
C ASP A 222 16.78 1.05 3.68
N TYR A 223 17.20 0.25 4.65
CA TYR A 223 18.37 -0.62 4.50
C TYR A 223 18.15 -1.71 3.44
N THR A 224 16.93 -2.22 3.30
CA THR A 224 16.58 -3.16 2.23
C THR A 224 16.68 -2.49 0.86
N LEU A 225 16.18 -1.27 0.72
CA LEU A 225 16.35 -0.49 -0.51
C LEU A 225 17.83 -0.27 -0.83
N GLY A 226 18.64 0.08 0.18
CA GLY A 226 20.08 0.24 0.02
C GLY A 226 20.72 -1.00 -0.60
N ARG A 227 20.41 -2.19 -0.08
CA ARG A 227 20.90 -3.47 -0.62
C ARG A 227 20.46 -3.72 -2.07
N VAL A 228 19.23 -3.36 -2.43
CA VAL A 228 18.75 -3.45 -3.82
C VAL A 228 19.57 -2.55 -4.74
N LEU A 229 19.79 -1.30 -4.35
CA LEU A 229 20.57 -0.34 -5.15
C LEU A 229 22.02 -0.78 -5.32
N ASP A 230 22.65 -1.27 -4.25
CA ASP A 230 24.02 -1.78 -4.28
C ASP A 230 24.14 -3.04 -5.17
N TRP A 231 23.15 -3.93 -5.11
CA TRP A 231 23.10 -5.11 -5.96
C TRP A 231 22.99 -4.74 -7.45
N LEU A 232 22.09 -3.80 -7.80
CA LEU A 232 21.97 -3.30 -9.18
C LEU A 232 23.27 -2.71 -9.68
N LYS A 233 23.97 -1.95 -8.84
CA LYS A 233 25.29 -1.36 -9.15
C LYS A 233 26.34 -2.45 -9.38
N ALA A 234 26.43 -3.43 -8.50
CA ALA A 234 27.40 -4.51 -8.58
C ALA A 234 27.26 -5.40 -9.82
N HIS A 235 26.08 -5.37 -10.47
CA HIS A 235 25.78 -6.15 -11.67
C HIS A 235 25.64 -5.30 -12.94
N ASP A 236 26.04 -4.01 -12.90
CA ASP A 236 25.93 -3.06 -14.02
C ASP A 236 24.51 -2.91 -14.58
N LEU A 237 23.49 -3.02 -13.71
CA LEU A 237 22.07 -2.96 -14.07
C LEU A 237 21.43 -1.58 -13.86
N GLU A 238 22.11 -0.66 -13.16
CA GLU A 238 21.51 0.62 -12.73
C GLU A 238 20.96 1.47 -13.88
N LYS A 239 21.67 1.50 -15.01
CA LYS A 239 21.34 2.37 -16.15
C LYS A 239 20.07 1.95 -16.88
N ASN A 240 19.79 0.65 -16.91
CA ASN A 240 18.63 0.07 -17.60
C ASN A 240 17.56 -0.45 -16.61
N THR A 241 17.54 0.07 -15.40
CA THR A 241 16.56 -0.38 -14.38
C THR A 241 15.79 0.79 -13.80
N ILE A 242 14.46 0.66 -13.85
CA ILE A 242 13.54 1.52 -13.12
C ILE A 242 13.40 0.97 -11.71
N VAL A 243 13.71 1.79 -10.70
CA VAL A 243 13.49 1.44 -9.29
C VAL A 243 12.33 2.26 -8.77
N ILE A 244 11.31 1.58 -8.28
CA ILE A 244 10.09 2.17 -7.69
C ILE A 244 10.03 1.76 -6.23
N LEU A 245 9.96 2.74 -5.33
CA LEU A 245 9.70 2.52 -3.91
C LEU A 245 8.30 2.99 -3.57
N THR A 246 7.53 2.17 -2.82
CA THR A 246 6.21 2.52 -2.30
C THR A 246 5.88 1.77 -1.01
N GLY A 247 4.78 2.14 -0.35
CA GLY A 247 4.11 1.35 0.68
C GLY A 247 2.83 0.73 0.13
N ASP A 248 2.27 -0.32 0.75
CA ASP A 248 1.00 -0.91 0.30
C ASP A 248 -0.23 -0.17 0.85
N HIS A 249 -0.10 0.50 1.97
CA HIS A 249 -1.04 1.44 2.61
C HIS A 249 -0.35 2.17 3.77
N GLY A 250 -1.09 2.95 4.56
CA GLY A 250 -0.55 3.66 5.72
C GLY A 250 -0.06 2.77 6.86
N ARG A 251 0.51 3.40 7.90
CA ARG A 251 1.13 2.75 9.07
C ARG A 251 0.29 1.62 9.65
N GLY A 252 0.91 0.56 10.12
CA GLY A 252 0.25 -0.55 10.83
C GLY A 252 -0.24 -0.20 12.23
N MET A 253 -0.96 0.93 12.38
CA MET A 253 -1.39 1.51 13.66
C MET A 253 -2.84 2.01 13.57
N PRO A 254 -3.56 2.21 14.70
CA PRO A 254 -4.93 2.74 14.73
C PRO A 254 -5.06 4.08 13.96
N ARG A 255 -6.18 4.29 13.26
CA ARG A 255 -6.46 5.46 12.40
C ARG A 255 -5.54 5.64 11.18
N PHE A 256 -4.59 4.73 10.96
CA PHE A 256 -3.79 4.62 9.75
C PHE A 256 -4.25 3.38 8.96
N LYS A 257 -3.74 2.20 9.30
CA LYS A 257 -4.23 0.96 8.66
C LYS A 257 -5.74 0.85 8.80
N ARG A 258 -6.41 0.40 7.74
CA ARG A 258 -7.86 0.27 7.63
C ARG A 258 -8.62 1.59 7.47
N SER A 259 -7.96 2.76 7.51
CA SER A 259 -8.60 4.04 7.27
C SER A 259 -8.73 4.33 5.77
N PRO A 260 -9.86 4.88 5.28
CA PRO A 260 -10.01 5.34 3.91
C PRO A 260 -9.52 6.79 3.70
N LYS A 261 -9.00 7.43 4.76
CA LYS A 261 -8.45 8.78 4.79
C LYS A 261 -6.98 8.81 4.31
N ASP A 262 -6.37 10.01 4.20
CA ASP A 262 -4.95 10.14 3.78
C ASP A 262 -4.02 9.32 4.69
N THR A 263 -4.30 9.26 5.98
CA THR A 263 -3.52 8.46 6.93
C THR A 263 -3.43 6.98 6.57
N GLY A 264 -4.49 6.41 6.00
CA GLY A 264 -4.50 5.00 5.60
C GLY A 264 -4.19 4.75 4.12
N THR A 265 -4.41 5.75 3.26
CA THR A 265 -4.33 5.53 1.80
C THR A 265 -3.20 6.27 1.11
N ARG A 266 -2.64 7.33 1.70
CA ARG A 266 -1.47 8.00 1.15
C ARG A 266 -0.22 7.16 1.40
N VAL A 267 0.54 6.89 0.35
CA VAL A 267 1.76 6.08 0.38
C VAL A 267 2.94 6.85 -0.19
N PRO A 268 4.18 6.54 0.18
CA PRO A 268 5.32 7.07 -0.56
C PRO A 268 5.32 6.51 -1.98
N LEU A 269 5.77 7.31 -2.93
CA LEU A 269 6.07 6.85 -4.28
C LEU A 269 7.30 7.63 -4.78
N ILE A 270 8.40 6.91 -4.88
CA ILE A 270 9.68 7.45 -5.33
C ILE A 270 10.16 6.59 -6.49
N VAL A 271 10.52 7.23 -7.61
CA VAL A 271 10.90 6.52 -8.83
C VAL A 271 12.24 7.05 -9.35
N ARG A 272 13.19 6.15 -9.55
CA ARG A 272 14.43 6.46 -10.27
C ARG A 272 14.41 5.74 -11.62
N TRP A 273 14.55 6.52 -12.69
CA TRP A 273 14.71 6.02 -14.05
C TRP A 273 15.79 6.83 -14.77
N PRO A 274 17.02 6.36 -14.78
CA PRO A 274 18.15 7.10 -15.37
C PRO A 274 17.92 7.43 -16.84
N GLY A 275 18.19 8.68 -17.22
CA GLY A 275 18.01 9.16 -18.59
C GLY A 275 16.59 9.51 -19.00
N GLN A 276 15.56 9.08 -18.25
CA GLN A 276 14.14 9.34 -18.54
C GLN A 276 13.48 10.28 -17.54
N ILE A 277 13.94 10.26 -16.30
CA ILE A 277 13.44 11.15 -15.23
C ILE A 277 14.62 11.99 -14.73
N ALA A 278 14.46 13.32 -14.76
CA ALA A 278 15.49 14.22 -14.24
C ALA A 278 15.62 14.09 -12.71
N PRO A 279 16.85 14.06 -12.18
CA PRO A 279 17.08 14.04 -10.74
C PRO A 279 16.40 15.21 -10.01
N GLY A 280 15.85 14.93 -8.82
CA GLY A 280 15.17 15.92 -7.98
C GLY A 280 13.80 16.38 -8.48
N THR A 281 13.21 15.65 -9.43
CA THR A 281 11.85 15.95 -9.93
C THR A 281 10.80 15.76 -8.83
N VAL A 282 9.92 16.75 -8.65
CA VAL A 282 8.73 16.64 -7.80
C VAL A 282 7.49 16.55 -8.69
N ARG A 283 6.68 15.54 -8.47
CA ARG A 283 5.45 15.24 -9.21
C ARG A 283 4.24 15.46 -8.32
N GLU A 284 3.29 16.25 -8.80
CA GLU A 284 2.04 16.54 -8.10
C GLU A 284 0.80 15.90 -8.74
N ASP A 285 0.97 15.20 -9.84
CA ASP A 285 -0.07 14.40 -10.45
C ASP A 285 -0.39 13.17 -9.59
N PHE A 286 -1.65 12.74 -9.65
CA PHE A 286 -2.05 11.53 -8.95
C PHE A 286 -1.45 10.29 -9.58
N ALA A 287 -0.91 9.43 -8.74
CA ALA A 287 -0.45 8.10 -9.10
C ALA A 287 -0.70 7.15 -7.92
N GLY A 288 -0.75 5.86 -8.17
CA GLY A 288 -0.95 4.92 -7.06
C GLY A 288 -1.01 3.47 -7.44
N TRP A 289 -1.49 2.68 -6.52
CA TRP A 289 -1.44 1.23 -6.59
C TRP A 289 -2.21 0.64 -7.77
N ILE A 290 -3.32 1.25 -8.17
CA ILE A 290 -4.10 0.82 -9.32
C ILE A 290 -3.35 1.03 -10.66
N ASP A 291 -2.33 1.91 -10.65
CA ASP A 291 -1.61 2.37 -11.82
C ASP A 291 -0.35 1.54 -12.13
N PHE A 292 0.09 0.67 -11.20
CA PHE A 292 1.31 -0.15 -11.42
C PHE A 292 1.15 -1.13 -12.56
N ALA A 293 0.01 -1.81 -12.66
CA ALA A 293 -0.24 -2.76 -13.73
C ALA A 293 -0.21 -2.12 -15.13
N PRO A 294 -0.99 -1.07 -15.42
CA PRO A 294 -0.92 -0.41 -16.73
C PRO A 294 0.44 0.24 -17.00
N THR A 295 1.13 0.77 -15.97
CA THR A 295 2.47 1.33 -16.12
C THR A 295 3.47 0.25 -16.53
N ALA A 296 3.51 -0.88 -15.81
CA ALA A 296 4.43 -1.97 -16.12
C ALA A 296 4.20 -2.54 -17.54
N LEU A 297 2.93 -2.70 -17.94
CA LEU A 297 2.60 -3.17 -19.30
C LEU A 297 3.03 -2.16 -20.37
N THR A 298 2.78 -0.86 -20.18
CA THR A 298 3.19 0.20 -21.11
C THR A 298 4.71 0.22 -21.28
N LEU A 299 5.46 0.17 -20.16
CA LEU A 299 6.92 0.12 -20.18
C LEU A 299 7.49 -1.12 -20.86
N ALA A 300 6.74 -2.22 -20.82
CA ALA A 300 7.08 -3.46 -21.52
C ALA A 300 6.69 -3.45 -23.01
N GLY A 301 6.02 -2.40 -23.51
CA GLY A 301 5.47 -2.35 -24.87
C GLY A 301 4.26 -3.28 -25.06
N VAL A 302 3.56 -3.63 -23.98
CA VAL A 302 2.38 -4.50 -24.01
C VAL A 302 1.12 -3.63 -23.96
N PRO A 303 0.12 -3.86 -24.84
CA PRO A 303 -1.14 -3.16 -24.78
C PRO A 303 -1.82 -3.31 -23.43
N VAL A 304 -2.27 -2.19 -22.86
CA VAL A 304 -3.03 -2.16 -21.60
C VAL A 304 -4.45 -2.61 -21.88
N PRO A 305 -4.99 -3.61 -21.15
CA PRO A 305 -6.37 -4.04 -21.29
C PRO A 305 -7.37 -2.92 -21.00
N ALA A 306 -8.46 -2.86 -21.79
CA ALA A 306 -9.48 -1.81 -21.65
C ALA A 306 -10.25 -1.87 -20.31
N GLU A 307 -10.28 -3.03 -19.67
CA GLU A 307 -10.90 -3.24 -18.37
C GLU A 307 -10.09 -2.66 -17.19
N PHE A 308 -8.82 -2.26 -17.40
CA PHE A 308 -8.01 -1.65 -16.34
C PHE A 308 -8.52 -0.25 -15.98
N ASP A 309 -8.53 0.05 -14.69
CA ASP A 309 -9.00 1.35 -14.16
C ASP A 309 -7.85 2.34 -13.97
N GLY A 310 -6.63 1.83 -13.82
CA GLY A 310 -5.43 2.64 -13.67
C GLY A 310 -4.91 3.20 -14.99
N HIS A 311 -3.92 4.07 -14.91
CA HIS A 311 -3.25 4.71 -16.05
C HIS A 311 -1.72 4.55 -15.95
N CYS A 312 -1.01 4.76 -17.05
CA CYS A 312 0.45 4.82 -17.02
C CYS A 312 0.91 6.18 -16.47
N PHE A 313 1.70 6.18 -15.40
CA PHE A 313 2.23 7.40 -14.78
C PHE A 313 3.71 7.67 -15.13
N LEU A 314 4.39 6.78 -15.88
CA LEU A 314 5.81 6.91 -16.22
C LEU A 314 6.06 6.97 -17.74
N PRO A 315 7.02 7.77 -18.20
CA PRO A 315 7.81 8.73 -17.42
C PRO A 315 6.98 9.93 -16.96
N ALA A 316 5.90 10.25 -17.68
CA ALA A 316 4.90 11.25 -17.33
C ALA A 316 3.52 10.77 -17.77
N ALA A 317 2.49 11.04 -16.96
CA ALA A 317 1.11 10.73 -17.32
C ALA A 317 0.64 11.68 -18.44
N ALA A 318 0.12 11.14 -19.53
CA ALA A 318 -0.45 11.95 -20.60
C ALA A 318 -1.71 12.70 -20.15
N ASN A 319 -2.57 12.02 -19.37
CA ASN A 319 -3.81 12.56 -18.81
C ASN A 319 -3.92 12.08 -17.35
N PRO A 320 -3.28 12.77 -16.38
CA PRO A 320 -3.34 12.38 -14.99
C PRO A 320 -4.78 12.49 -14.45
N PRO A 321 -5.24 11.56 -13.61
CA PRO A 321 -6.58 11.61 -13.05
C PRO A 321 -6.75 12.84 -12.15
N LYS A 322 -7.96 13.40 -12.12
CA LYS A 322 -8.31 14.51 -11.24
C LYS A 322 -8.52 14.07 -9.80
N TYR A 323 -8.83 12.79 -9.58
CA TYR A 323 -9.21 12.23 -8.28
C TYR A 323 -8.49 10.93 -7.98
N ALA A 324 -8.18 10.71 -6.71
CA ALA A 324 -7.93 9.40 -6.15
C ALA A 324 -9.18 8.91 -5.40
N TYR A 325 -9.50 7.63 -5.57
CA TYR A 325 -10.67 7.01 -4.95
C TYR A 325 -10.24 5.97 -3.93
N SER A 326 -10.96 5.90 -2.81
CA SER A 326 -10.71 4.87 -1.82
C SER A 326 -11.98 4.36 -1.17
N PHE A 327 -11.88 3.16 -0.59
CA PHE A 327 -13.02 2.49 0.05
C PHE A 327 -12.58 1.72 1.29
N ARG A 328 -13.56 1.42 2.12
CA ARG A 328 -13.47 0.50 3.23
C ARG A 328 -14.77 -0.31 3.31
N ASP A 329 -14.64 -1.64 3.34
CA ASP A 329 -15.73 -2.58 3.62
C ASP A 329 -15.33 -3.45 4.82
N PHE A 330 -15.49 -4.77 4.79
CA PHE A 330 -15.04 -5.61 5.90
C PHE A 330 -13.52 -5.53 6.11
N MET A 331 -13.14 -5.25 7.35
CA MET A 331 -11.76 -5.32 7.84
C MET A 331 -11.65 -6.49 8.80
N ASP A 332 -11.22 -7.64 8.29
CA ASP A 332 -11.26 -8.93 8.97
C ASP A 332 -12.71 -9.26 9.45
N GLU A 333 -12.99 -9.25 10.76
CA GLU A 333 -14.31 -9.49 11.34
C GLU A 333 -15.19 -8.25 11.47
N SER A 334 -14.62 -7.06 11.31
CA SER A 334 -15.35 -5.80 11.50
C SER A 334 -15.92 -5.26 10.20
N PHE A 335 -17.25 -5.13 10.15
CA PHE A 335 -17.95 -4.51 9.01
C PHE A 335 -17.88 -2.99 9.10
N ASP A 336 -17.66 -2.36 7.96
CA ASP A 336 -17.92 -0.95 7.70
C ASP A 336 -18.34 -0.81 6.24
N LYS A 337 -18.76 0.37 5.82
CA LYS A 337 -18.98 0.70 4.41
C LYS A 337 -18.69 2.18 4.18
N VAL A 338 -17.51 2.46 3.68
CA VAL A 338 -17.05 3.83 3.45
C VAL A 338 -16.56 3.98 2.02
N ARG A 339 -16.86 5.11 1.40
CA ARG A 339 -16.37 5.52 0.09
C ARG A 339 -15.73 6.89 0.20
N SER A 340 -14.63 7.12 -0.48
CA SER A 340 -13.89 8.37 -0.38
C SER A 340 -13.34 8.83 -1.72
N VAL A 341 -13.34 10.14 -1.92
CA VAL A 341 -12.77 10.83 -3.09
C VAL A 341 -11.81 11.92 -2.63
N ARG A 342 -10.63 11.94 -3.22
CA ARG A 342 -9.57 12.91 -2.95
C ARG A 342 -9.24 13.68 -4.20
N ASP A 343 -9.43 15.02 -4.19
CA ASP A 343 -8.86 15.92 -5.21
C ASP A 343 -7.50 16.48 -4.74
N ALA A 344 -6.96 17.46 -5.42
CA ALA A 344 -5.65 18.03 -5.08
C ALA A 344 -5.57 18.64 -3.66
N ARG A 345 -6.70 19.01 -3.05
CA ARG A 345 -6.77 19.69 -1.75
C ARG A 345 -7.78 19.08 -0.79
N PHE A 346 -8.94 18.63 -1.26
CA PHE A 346 -10.04 18.21 -0.42
C PHE A 346 -10.24 16.70 -0.48
N ARG A 347 -10.59 16.12 0.66
CA ARG A 347 -11.08 14.74 0.77
C ARG A 347 -12.54 14.74 1.18
N TYR A 348 -13.35 14.02 0.42
CA TYR A 348 -14.72 13.67 0.73
C TYR A 348 -14.77 12.23 1.24
N VAL A 349 -15.56 11.99 2.28
CA VAL A 349 -15.83 10.67 2.84
C VAL A 349 -17.34 10.49 2.97
N ARG A 350 -17.85 9.33 2.52
CA ARG A 350 -19.25 8.91 2.68
C ARG A 350 -19.29 7.68 3.58
N ASN A 351 -19.92 7.82 4.75
CA ASN A 351 -20.17 6.75 5.70
C ASN A 351 -21.53 6.13 5.43
N GLN A 352 -21.58 4.85 5.02
CA GLN A 352 -22.81 4.17 4.61
C GLN A 352 -23.24 3.07 5.61
N ALA A 353 -22.51 2.89 6.72
CA ALA A 353 -22.82 1.95 7.78
C ALA A 353 -23.20 2.71 9.06
N PRO A 354 -24.48 3.05 9.27
CA PRO A 354 -24.91 3.73 10.49
C PRO A 354 -24.70 2.83 11.72
N GLY A 355 -24.36 3.43 12.85
CA GLY A 355 -24.14 2.70 14.11
C GLY A 355 -22.78 1.98 14.21
N VAL A 356 -21.88 2.19 13.25
CA VAL A 356 -20.54 1.60 13.25
C VAL A 356 -19.50 2.70 13.51
N ASP A 357 -18.62 2.49 14.49
CA ASP A 357 -17.50 3.39 14.76
C ASP A 357 -16.31 3.16 13.79
N GLU A 358 -15.41 4.14 13.69
CA GLU A 358 -14.23 4.03 12.81
C GLU A 358 -13.21 2.99 13.35
N ALA A 359 -13.13 2.81 14.67
CA ALA A 359 -12.22 1.87 15.30
C ALA A 359 -12.53 0.42 14.93
N GLY A 360 -13.82 0.06 14.91
CA GLY A 360 -14.27 -1.31 14.76
C GLY A 360 -13.78 -2.21 15.91
N LYS A 361 -14.07 -3.50 15.80
CA LYS A 361 -13.51 -4.53 16.69
C LYS A 361 -12.72 -5.52 15.83
N VAL A 362 -11.47 -5.18 15.56
CA VAL A 362 -10.56 -6.03 14.80
C VAL A 362 -9.57 -6.67 15.76
N ALA A 363 -9.72 -7.97 16.03
CA ALA A 363 -8.91 -8.72 17.01
C ALA A 363 -7.40 -8.57 16.76
N TYR A 364 -7.01 -8.41 15.50
CA TYR A 364 -5.63 -8.20 15.12
C TYR A 364 -5.09 -6.83 15.52
N GLN A 365 -5.95 -5.80 15.54
CA GLN A 365 -5.61 -4.43 15.95
C GLN A 365 -5.62 -4.27 17.48
N GLU A 366 -6.56 -4.95 18.17
CA GLU A 366 -6.77 -4.83 19.63
C GLU A 366 -5.54 -5.25 20.47
N VAL A 367 -4.60 -5.99 19.90
CA VAL A 367 -3.39 -6.43 20.61
C VAL A 367 -2.23 -5.42 20.51
N GLY A 368 -2.35 -4.34 19.72
CA GLY A 368 -1.38 -3.25 19.63
C GLY A 368 -1.41 -2.35 20.88
N GLN A 369 -0.25 -1.87 21.31
CA GLN A 369 -0.14 -1.07 22.54
C GLN A 369 -0.92 0.25 22.44
N THR A 370 -0.84 0.94 21.30
CA THR A 370 -1.60 2.18 21.07
C THR A 370 -3.11 1.93 21.15
N MET A 371 -3.61 0.82 20.60
CA MET A 371 -5.03 0.49 20.67
C MET A 371 -5.45 0.16 22.10
N GLN A 372 -4.61 -0.58 22.86
CA GLN A 372 -4.86 -0.90 24.26
C GLN A 372 -4.91 0.37 25.13
N GLU A 373 -4.02 1.33 24.91
CA GLU A 373 -4.04 2.63 25.61
C GLU A 373 -5.30 3.44 25.25
N LEU A 374 -5.69 3.48 23.97
CA LEU A 374 -6.94 4.13 23.56
C LEU A 374 -8.16 3.48 24.23
N ARG A 375 -8.24 2.15 24.29
CA ARG A 375 -9.33 1.44 25.00
C ARG A 375 -9.30 1.68 26.51
N ARG A 376 -8.12 1.74 27.12
CA ARG A 376 -7.96 2.06 28.53
C ARG A 376 -8.46 3.48 28.82
N PHE A 377 -8.05 4.49 28.04
CA PHE A 377 -8.50 5.87 28.17
C PHE A 377 -10.01 5.99 27.94
N GLN A 378 -10.57 5.22 27.01
CA GLN A 378 -12.01 5.14 26.78
C GLN A 378 -12.74 4.65 28.03
N ALA A 379 -12.30 3.54 28.61
CA ALA A 379 -12.89 2.96 29.81
C ALA A 379 -12.78 3.88 31.05
N GLU A 380 -11.70 4.66 31.14
CA GLU A 380 -11.46 5.61 32.21
C GLU A 380 -12.11 6.99 31.99
N GLY A 381 -12.78 7.21 30.85
CA GLY A 381 -13.38 8.51 30.50
C GLY A 381 -12.35 9.63 30.27
N LYS A 382 -11.12 9.28 29.88
CA LYS A 382 -9.99 10.21 29.71
C LYS A 382 -9.70 10.61 28.25
N LEU A 383 -10.46 10.08 27.30
CA LEU A 383 -10.28 10.45 25.89
C LEU A 383 -10.61 11.94 25.69
N THR A 384 -9.76 12.64 24.96
CA THR A 384 -10.11 13.94 24.40
C THR A 384 -11.25 13.80 23.38
N PRO A 385 -12.00 14.88 23.07
CA PRO A 385 -13.06 14.81 22.04
C PRO A 385 -12.57 14.24 20.71
N LEU A 386 -11.34 14.58 20.28
CA LEU A 386 -10.73 14.09 19.06
C LEU A 386 -10.45 12.58 19.11
N GLN A 387 -9.99 12.08 20.25
CA GLN A 387 -9.76 10.65 20.46
C GLN A 387 -11.08 9.88 20.54
N ALA A 388 -12.08 10.44 21.24
CA ALA A 388 -13.41 9.85 21.42
C ALA A 388 -14.16 9.68 20.08
N ALA A 389 -13.96 10.61 19.13
CA ALA A 389 -14.55 10.53 17.80
C ALA A 389 -14.21 9.23 17.03
N TYR A 390 -13.08 8.61 17.33
CA TYR A 390 -12.68 7.32 16.73
C TYR A 390 -13.60 6.15 17.14
N PHE A 391 -14.24 6.28 18.29
CA PHE A 391 -15.14 5.28 18.88
C PHE A 391 -16.62 5.69 18.82
N ASP A 392 -16.93 6.79 18.13
CA ASP A 392 -18.31 7.27 18.00
C ASP A 392 -19.06 6.50 16.91
N PRO A 393 -20.10 5.72 17.26
CA PRO A 393 -20.93 5.05 16.27
C PRO A 393 -21.84 6.01 15.48
N ASN A 394 -21.99 7.27 15.96
CA ASN A 394 -22.82 8.29 15.32
C ASN A 394 -21.99 9.18 14.38
N ARG A 395 -21.10 8.58 13.60
CA ARG A 395 -20.34 9.30 12.59
C ARG A 395 -21.24 10.09 11.63
N ALA A 396 -20.80 11.27 11.23
CA ALA A 396 -21.48 12.03 10.19
C ALA A 396 -21.61 11.17 8.91
N PRO A 397 -22.77 11.18 8.23
CA PRO A 397 -22.95 10.42 6.99
C PRO A 397 -22.03 10.90 5.87
N GLU A 398 -21.62 12.16 5.91
CA GLU A 398 -20.65 12.75 4.99
C GLU A 398 -19.62 13.59 5.75
N GLU A 399 -18.38 13.52 5.30
CA GLU A 399 -17.28 14.29 5.83
C GLU A 399 -16.54 14.97 4.67
N LEU A 400 -16.02 16.18 4.92
CA LEU A 400 -15.18 16.92 3.99
C LEU A 400 -13.99 17.49 4.74
N TYR A 401 -12.79 17.29 4.23
CA TYR A 401 -11.55 17.75 4.86
C TYR A 401 -10.71 18.58 3.89
N ASP A 402 -10.16 19.70 4.33
CA ASP A 402 -9.13 20.45 3.62
C ASP A 402 -7.75 19.92 4.05
N THR A 403 -7.21 18.99 3.32
CA THR A 403 -5.98 18.26 3.70
C THR A 403 -4.70 19.11 3.63
N GLN A 404 -4.77 20.34 3.10
CA GLN A 404 -3.65 21.29 3.16
C GLN A 404 -3.56 21.99 4.51
N SER A 405 -4.70 22.42 5.06
CA SER A 405 -4.77 23.08 6.35
C SER A 405 -5.01 22.11 7.52
N ASP A 406 -5.49 20.90 7.22
CA ASP A 406 -5.81 19.84 8.18
C ASP A 406 -5.27 18.48 7.65
N PRO A 407 -3.95 18.26 7.70
CA PRO A 407 -3.33 17.03 7.19
C PRO A 407 -3.72 15.77 7.98
N TRP A 408 -4.30 15.91 9.16
CA TRP A 408 -4.79 14.82 9.99
C TRP A 408 -6.27 14.49 9.80
N GLU A 409 -6.98 15.28 8.97
CA GLU A 409 -8.40 15.08 8.64
C GLU A 409 -9.29 14.94 9.90
N VAL A 410 -9.15 15.93 10.80
CA VAL A 410 -9.85 15.96 12.09
C VAL A 410 -10.97 16.98 12.14
N ARG A 411 -10.99 17.97 11.22
CA ARG A 411 -12.02 19.01 11.15
C ARG A 411 -12.96 18.76 9.97
N ASN A 412 -14.14 18.20 10.25
CA ASN A 412 -15.16 18.00 9.22
C ASN A 412 -15.80 19.32 8.78
N LEU A 413 -15.69 19.65 7.49
CA LEU A 413 -16.24 20.87 6.85
C LEU A 413 -17.56 20.60 6.10
N ALA A 414 -18.12 19.39 6.13
CA ALA A 414 -19.31 19.02 5.35
C ALA A 414 -20.54 19.86 5.70
N GLY A 415 -20.64 20.37 6.93
CA GLY A 415 -21.70 21.27 7.39
C GLY A 415 -21.46 22.76 7.14
N ASP A 416 -20.31 23.14 6.60
CA ASP A 416 -19.96 24.54 6.35
C ASP A 416 -20.51 25.01 4.99
N PRO A 417 -21.42 26.00 4.95
CA PRO A 417 -21.98 26.52 3.69
C PRO A 417 -20.92 27.01 2.70
N ALA A 418 -19.78 27.52 3.17
CA ALA A 418 -18.68 27.96 2.33
C ALA A 418 -18.07 26.83 1.48
N HIS A 419 -18.25 25.59 1.89
CA HIS A 419 -17.73 24.40 1.22
C HIS A 419 -18.81 23.57 0.50
N ALA A 420 -20.06 24.01 0.48
CA ALA A 420 -21.19 23.26 -0.10
C ALA A 420 -20.98 22.88 -1.57
N ALA A 421 -20.45 23.78 -2.40
CA ALA A 421 -20.16 23.51 -3.81
C ALA A 421 -19.08 22.42 -3.97
N LYS A 422 -18.02 22.46 -3.14
CA LYS A 422 -16.95 21.45 -3.15
C LYS A 422 -17.46 20.09 -2.69
N LEU A 423 -18.28 20.06 -1.65
CA LEU A 423 -18.94 18.84 -1.17
C LEU A 423 -19.79 18.21 -2.29
N ALA A 424 -20.60 19.01 -3.00
CA ALA A 424 -21.43 18.52 -4.09
C ALA A 424 -20.59 17.99 -5.28
N GLU A 425 -19.49 18.66 -5.63
CA GLU A 425 -18.55 18.21 -6.67
C GLU A 425 -17.98 16.82 -6.34
N LEU A 426 -17.45 16.63 -5.13
CA LEU A 426 -16.81 15.38 -4.74
C LEU A 426 -17.82 14.27 -4.51
N ARG A 427 -19.03 14.58 -4.05
CA ARG A 427 -20.16 13.64 -3.97
C ARG A 427 -20.50 13.09 -5.35
N ALA A 428 -20.65 13.97 -6.36
CA ALA A 428 -20.93 13.58 -7.74
C ALA A 428 -19.77 12.73 -8.34
N ALA A 429 -18.52 13.05 -8.03
CA ALA A 429 -17.37 12.26 -8.45
C ALA A 429 -17.38 10.84 -7.81
N CYS A 430 -17.80 10.73 -6.55
CA CYS A 430 -18.00 9.46 -5.87
C CYS A 430 -19.07 8.61 -6.55
N ASP A 431 -20.23 9.19 -6.86
CA ASP A 431 -21.33 8.52 -7.54
C ASP A 431 -20.92 8.02 -8.93
N ALA A 432 -20.23 8.86 -9.70
CA ALA A 432 -19.73 8.51 -11.02
C ALA A 432 -18.69 7.37 -10.96
N TRP A 433 -17.83 7.36 -9.94
CA TRP A 433 -16.87 6.26 -9.74
C TRP A 433 -17.57 4.95 -9.38
N LEU A 434 -18.53 4.96 -8.45
CA LEU A 434 -19.28 3.77 -8.06
C LEU A 434 -20.10 3.20 -9.22
N ALA A 435 -20.69 4.06 -10.04
CA ALA A 435 -21.37 3.63 -11.27
C ALA A 435 -20.44 2.88 -12.22
N ARG A 436 -19.17 3.34 -12.36
CA ARG A 436 -18.15 2.62 -13.16
C ARG A 436 -17.69 1.31 -12.52
N CYS A 437 -17.67 1.22 -11.20
CA CYS A 437 -17.35 -0.02 -10.50
C CYS A 437 -18.44 -1.09 -10.66
N GLY A 438 -19.66 -0.68 -10.98
CA GLY A 438 -20.78 -1.58 -11.29
C GLY A 438 -21.48 -2.16 -10.06
N PRO A 439 -22.41 -3.10 -10.27
CA PRO A 439 -23.39 -3.51 -9.26
C PRO A 439 -22.80 -4.26 -8.05
N LEU A 440 -21.59 -4.79 -8.13
CA LEU A 440 -20.95 -5.49 -7.00
C LEU A 440 -20.39 -4.52 -5.96
N ALA A 441 -20.15 -3.26 -6.33
CA ALA A 441 -19.52 -2.26 -5.48
C ALA A 441 -20.28 -1.95 -4.19
N ASP A 442 -21.59 -2.14 -4.20
CA ASP A 442 -22.49 -1.83 -3.08
C ASP A 442 -23.01 -3.07 -2.35
N LEU A 443 -22.59 -4.28 -2.76
CA LEU A 443 -23.07 -5.50 -2.15
C LEU A 443 -22.33 -5.81 -0.84
N HIS A 444 -23.11 -6.24 0.18
CA HIS A 444 -22.56 -6.82 1.39
C HIS A 444 -21.88 -8.17 1.09
N ALA A 445 -20.90 -8.57 1.92
CA ALA A 445 -20.16 -9.81 1.73
C ALA A 445 -21.08 -11.06 1.63
N ASP A 446 -22.12 -11.13 2.44
CA ASP A 446 -23.07 -12.26 2.43
C ASP A 446 -23.83 -12.37 1.09
N GLU A 447 -24.15 -11.23 0.48
CA GLU A 447 -24.79 -11.22 -0.85
C GLU A 447 -23.82 -11.61 -1.96
N LEU A 448 -22.54 -11.22 -1.83
CA LEU A 448 -21.48 -11.68 -2.74
C LEU A 448 -21.26 -13.21 -2.65
N VAL A 449 -21.32 -13.78 -1.43
CA VAL A 449 -21.27 -15.25 -1.22
C VAL A 449 -22.49 -15.92 -1.86
N LYS A 450 -23.70 -15.41 -1.60
CA LYS A 450 -24.94 -15.94 -2.14
C LYS A 450 -24.98 -15.95 -3.66
N ARG A 451 -24.36 -14.94 -4.31
CA ARG A 451 -24.23 -14.85 -5.78
C ARG A 451 -23.06 -15.68 -6.32
N GLY A 452 -22.29 -16.36 -5.50
CA GLY A 452 -21.12 -17.14 -5.91
C GLY A 452 -19.95 -16.28 -6.42
N VAL A 453 -19.90 -14.99 -6.07
CA VAL A 453 -18.80 -14.08 -6.44
C VAL A 453 -17.56 -14.33 -5.58
N ILE A 454 -17.77 -14.54 -4.29
CA ILE A 454 -16.73 -14.92 -3.34
C ILE A 454 -17.10 -16.22 -2.62
N GLN A 455 -16.07 -16.94 -2.16
CA GLN A 455 -16.27 -18.10 -1.31
C GLN A 455 -16.83 -17.71 0.06
N PRO A 456 -17.54 -18.61 0.76
CA PRO A 456 -17.90 -18.41 2.17
C PRO A 456 -16.67 -18.05 2.99
N ARG A 457 -16.84 -17.13 3.94
CA ARG A 457 -15.75 -16.70 4.82
C ARG A 457 -15.35 -17.85 5.75
N ASP A 458 -14.05 -17.89 6.10
CA ASP A 458 -13.53 -18.89 7.04
C ASP A 458 -14.29 -18.82 8.39
N GLU A 459 -14.76 -19.97 8.87
CA GLU A 459 -15.55 -20.10 10.11
C GLU A 459 -14.92 -19.38 11.32
N LYS A 460 -13.59 -19.34 11.41
CA LYS A 460 -12.90 -18.62 12.49
C LYS A 460 -13.16 -17.12 12.50
N TYR A 461 -13.34 -16.48 11.31
CA TYR A 461 -13.69 -15.07 11.22
C TYR A 461 -15.16 -14.84 11.55
N GLU A 462 -16.04 -15.73 11.11
CA GLU A 462 -17.45 -15.68 11.47
C GLU A 462 -17.66 -15.88 12.97
N LEU A 463 -16.94 -16.81 13.59
CA LEU A 463 -17.00 -17.04 15.03
C LEU A 463 -16.52 -15.81 15.82
N ARG A 464 -15.43 -15.17 15.41
CA ARG A 464 -14.96 -13.93 16.04
C ARG A 464 -15.95 -12.79 15.90
N ARG A 465 -16.57 -12.65 14.73
CA ARG A 465 -17.64 -11.67 14.50
C ARG A 465 -18.80 -11.86 15.47
N GLN A 466 -19.21 -13.10 15.71
CA GLN A 466 -20.34 -13.43 16.59
C GLN A 466 -19.99 -13.31 18.07
N THR A 467 -18.79 -13.70 18.46
CA THR A 467 -18.39 -13.80 19.87
C THR A 467 -17.62 -12.58 20.39
N GLY A 468 -17.13 -11.72 19.50
CA GLY A 468 -16.25 -10.60 19.86
C GLY A 468 -14.90 -11.06 20.46
N SER A 469 -14.53 -12.34 20.29
CA SER A 469 -13.30 -12.90 20.87
C SER A 469 -12.04 -12.35 20.21
N THR A 470 -10.99 -12.12 21.00
CA THR A 470 -9.70 -11.62 20.52
C THR A 470 -8.81 -12.74 19.97
N ALA A 471 -7.76 -12.38 19.20
CA ALA A 471 -6.76 -13.33 18.72
C ALA A 471 -6.03 -14.05 19.88
N GLY A 472 -5.94 -13.40 21.06
CA GLY A 472 -5.38 -13.98 22.29
C GLY A 472 -6.22 -15.13 22.84
N ASP A 473 -7.56 -15.00 22.80
CA ASP A 473 -8.49 -16.03 23.24
C ASP A 473 -8.39 -17.28 22.37
N ALA A 474 -8.22 -17.12 21.05
CA ALA A 474 -8.03 -18.22 20.11
C ALA A 474 -6.67 -18.95 20.32
N ALA A 475 -5.62 -18.21 20.67
CA ALA A 475 -4.32 -18.80 21.01
C ALA A 475 -4.35 -19.54 22.36
N ALA A 476 -5.06 -19.01 23.35
CA ALA A 476 -5.27 -19.65 24.65
C ALA A 476 -6.12 -20.93 24.53
N ALA A 477 -7.17 -20.90 23.70
CA ALA A 477 -7.99 -22.07 23.39
C ALA A 477 -7.19 -23.18 22.67
N LYS A 478 -6.33 -22.84 21.70
CA LYS A 478 -5.42 -23.79 21.05
C LYS A 478 -4.42 -24.42 22.03
N LYS A 479 -3.86 -23.64 22.96
CA LYS A 479 -2.96 -24.16 24.01
C LYS A 479 -3.71 -25.10 24.98
N LYS A 480 -4.96 -24.80 25.36
CA LYS A 480 -5.80 -25.67 26.18
C LYS A 480 -6.12 -27.00 25.46
N ASN A 481 -6.53 -26.94 24.19
CA ASN A 481 -6.86 -28.13 23.41
C ASN A 481 -5.63 -29.02 23.14
N LYS A 482 -4.46 -28.42 22.91
CA LYS A 482 -3.20 -29.17 22.75
C LYS A 482 -2.73 -29.82 24.05
N LYS A 483 -3.03 -29.22 25.22
CA LYS A 483 -2.79 -29.83 26.53
C LYS A 483 -3.79 -30.95 26.87
N ALA A 484 -5.02 -30.87 26.38
CA ALA A 484 -6.03 -31.90 26.57
C ALA A 484 -5.83 -33.10 25.64
N ALA A 485 -5.29 -32.90 24.44
CA ALA A 485 -4.97 -33.98 23.50
C ALA A 485 -3.67 -34.73 23.80
N ASN A 486 -2.84 -34.22 24.73
CA ASN A 486 -1.60 -34.81 25.18
C ASN A 486 -1.70 -35.42 26.62
N LYS A 487 -2.91 -35.52 27.16
CA LYS A 487 -3.26 -36.25 28.35
C LYS A 487 -4.14 -37.46 27.98
#